data_fcc043dab1c014c6117f2cd6560a2f65
#
_entry.id   fcc043dab1c014c6117f2cd6560a2f65
#
_cell.length_a   1.000
_cell.length_b   1.000
_cell.length_c   1.000
_cell.angle_alpha   90.00
_cell.angle_beta   90.00
_cell.angle_gamma   90.00
#
_symmetry.space_group_name_H-M   'P 1'
#
loop_
_entity.id
_entity.type
_entity.pdbx_description
1 polymer ?
#
loop_
_entity_poly.entity_id
_entity_poly.type
_entity_poly.pdbx_seq_one_letter_code
_entity_poly.pdbx_strand_id
1 'polypeptide(L)'
;MTFAILRRHFLLGSLSLLLGSLFMPVFAADLLDEIKSNGTLEVGLEGTYPPFNYQDESGELTGFEVDFANALAEELGVRAEFQPTKWDGILAALESKRLDVVINQVTISEERKQKYDFSTPYTVSGIQALTRKADADSIKRPTDLAGKKVGVGLGTNYEQWLKENVPQADIRTYDDDPTKFQDLAVGRIDVILVDRLAAFEMVEKTGNRLAVAGEAFSRQESGVALRKGNPQLLAAIKDSLKKTF
;
A
#
# COMPACT_ATOMS: atom_id res chain seq x y z
N MET A 1 49.11 -85.96 16.38
CA MET A 1 48.59 -85.27 15.15
C MET A 1 47.69 -84.14 15.64
N THR A 2 48.23 -82.95 15.73
CA THR A 2 47.46 -81.80 16.26
C THR A 2 47.84 -80.55 15.40
N PHE A 3 46.96 -80.09 14.58
CA PHE A 3 47.18 -78.92 13.75
C PHE A 3 46.77 -77.64 14.52
N ALA A 4 47.73 -76.76 14.70
CA ALA A 4 47.50 -75.41 15.29
C ALA A 4 47.12 -74.43 14.19
N ILE A 5 45.94 -73.81 14.31
CA ILE A 5 45.45 -72.77 13.39
C ILE A 5 45.77 -71.40 13.99
N LEU A 6 46.63 -70.67 13.27
CA LEU A 6 47.07 -69.32 13.57
C LEU A 6 46.01 -68.30 13.19
N ARG A 7 45.39 -67.59 14.12
CA ARG A 7 44.43 -66.51 13.90
C ARG A 7 45.19 -65.18 13.74
N ARG A 8 45.19 -64.65 12.50
CA ARG A 8 45.63 -63.29 12.18
C ARG A 8 44.49 -62.31 12.48
N HIS A 9 44.65 -61.41 13.43
CA HIS A 9 43.74 -60.27 13.66
C HIS A 9 44.11 -59.15 12.69
N PHE A 10 43.18 -58.83 11.80
CA PHE A 10 43.23 -57.65 10.97
C PHE A 10 42.55 -56.51 11.73
N LEU A 11 43.33 -55.54 12.19
CA LEU A 11 42.83 -54.27 12.74
C LEU A 11 42.49 -53.34 11.59
N LEU A 12 41.19 -53.22 11.27
CA LEU A 12 40.66 -52.19 10.39
C LEU A 12 40.43 -50.92 11.21
N GLY A 13 41.33 -49.98 11.09
CA GLY A 13 41.21 -48.64 11.61
C GLY A 13 40.14 -47.86 10.80
N SER A 14 38.95 -47.64 11.33
CA SER A 14 37.92 -46.79 10.75
C SER A 14 38.27 -45.32 10.97
N LEU A 15 38.81 -44.69 9.94
CA LEU A 15 39.05 -43.25 9.90
C LEU A 15 37.70 -42.53 9.61
N SER A 16 36.95 -42.16 10.65
CA SER A 16 35.72 -41.35 10.52
C SER A 16 36.09 -39.91 10.16
N LEU A 17 35.96 -39.57 8.88
CA LEU A 17 35.96 -38.18 8.46
C LEU A 17 34.70 -37.50 8.96
N LEU A 18 34.82 -36.70 10.00
CA LEU A 18 33.81 -35.71 10.41
C LEU A 18 33.79 -34.59 9.37
N LEU A 19 32.90 -34.71 8.36
CA LEU A 19 32.49 -33.55 7.56
C LEU A 19 31.66 -32.63 8.47
N GLY A 20 32.32 -31.67 9.07
CA GLY A 20 31.65 -30.55 9.70
C GLY A 20 30.94 -29.72 8.64
N SER A 21 29.64 -29.94 8.46
CA SER A 21 28.81 -29.07 7.65
C SER A 21 28.79 -27.70 8.32
N LEU A 22 29.57 -26.76 7.79
CA LEU A 22 29.43 -25.35 8.11
C LEU A 22 28.05 -24.92 7.61
N PHE A 23 27.06 -24.94 8.49
CA PHE A 23 25.79 -24.23 8.30
C PHE A 23 26.11 -22.73 8.31
N MET A 24 26.47 -22.17 7.15
CA MET A 24 26.40 -20.74 6.98
C MET A 24 24.92 -20.37 6.98
N PRO A 25 24.47 -19.45 7.86
CA PRO A 25 23.14 -18.92 7.75
C PRO A 25 23.02 -18.25 6.37
N VAL A 26 22.21 -18.82 5.52
CA VAL A 26 21.77 -18.17 4.28
C VAL A 26 20.84 -17.05 4.74
N PHE A 27 21.38 -15.85 4.91
CA PHE A 27 20.55 -14.66 5.00
C PHE A 27 19.81 -14.57 3.65
N ALA A 28 18.49 -14.60 3.69
CA ALA A 28 17.70 -14.28 2.51
C ALA A 28 18.18 -12.91 2.01
N ALA A 29 18.45 -12.80 0.71
CA ALA A 29 18.83 -11.52 0.12
C ALA A 29 17.74 -10.49 0.40
N ASP A 30 18.15 -9.27 0.74
CA ASP A 30 17.19 -8.17 0.91
C ASP A 30 16.59 -7.83 -0.46
N LEU A 31 15.33 -7.48 -0.47
CA LEU A 31 14.61 -7.13 -1.69
C LEU A 31 15.30 -6.00 -2.49
N LEU A 32 16.08 -5.14 -1.81
CA LEU A 32 16.87 -4.11 -2.49
C LEU A 32 17.89 -4.70 -3.46
N ASP A 33 18.53 -5.83 -3.11
CA ASP A 33 19.51 -6.50 -3.98
C ASP A 33 18.80 -7.10 -5.21
N GLU A 34 17.61 -7.67 -5.02
CA GLU A 34 16.78 -8.20 -6.12
C GLU A 34 16.37 -7.08 -7.08
N ILE A 35 15.86 -5.96 -6.56
CA ILE A 35 15.46 -4.77 -7.32
C ILE A 35 16.64 -4.23 -8.14
N LYS A 36 17.81 -4.07 -7.52
CA LYS A 36 19.02 -3.60 -8.21
C LYS A 36 19.50 -4.56 -9.29
N SER A 37 19.42 -5.85 -9.03
CA SER A 37 19.79 -6.89 -10.01
C SER A 37 18.85 -6.91 -11.22
N ASN A 38 17.56 -6.72 -10.99
CA ASN A 38 16.54 -6.68 -12.04
C ASN A 38 16.53 -5.34 -12.79
N GLY A 39 17.02 -4.27 -12.17
CA GLY A 39 17.02 -2.92 -12.72
C GLY A 39 15.65 -2.25 -12.71
N THR A 40 14.66 -2.82 -12.00
CA THR A 40 13.28 -2.32 -11.91
C THR A 40 12.76 -2.36 -10.49
N LEU A 41 11.92 -1.38 -10.14
CA LEU A 41 11.11 -1.31 -8.93
C LEU A 41 9.65 -1.51 -9.34
N GLU A 42 9.04 -2.64 -8.95
CA GLU A 42 7.63 -2.94 -9.22
C GLU A 42 6.73 -2.17 -8.24
N VAL A 43 6.05 -1.16 -8.74
CA VAL A 43 5.23 -0.22 -7.95
C VAL A 43 3.74 -0.50 -8.15
N GLY A 44 3.05 -0.85 -7.07
CA GLY A 44 1.59 -0.98 -7.07
C GLY A 44 0.91 0.36 -6.80
N LEU A 45 -0.06 0.68 -7.65
CA LEU A 45 -0.98 1.81 -7.51
C LEU A 45 -2.29 1.51 -8.24
N GLU A 46 -3.35 2.31 -8.05
CA GLU A 46 -4.65 2.06 -8.71
C GLU A 46 -4.73 2.61 -10.14
N GLY A 47 -4.12 3.77 -10.40
CA GLY A 47 -4.22 4.47 -11.67
C GLY A 47 -5.59 5.14 -11.92
N THR A 48 -6.43 5.25 -10.88
CA THR A 48 -7.77 5.84 -10.94
C THR A 48 -8.05 6.80 -9.77
N TYR A 49 -7.01 7.24 -9.08
CA TYR A 49 -7.10 8.02 -7.83
C TYR A 49 -6.44 9.41 -7.94
N PRO A 50 -7.05 10.36 -8.65
CA PRO A 50 -6.53 11.72 -8.77
C PRO A 50 -6.61 12.48 -7.42
N PRO A 51 -5.66 13.38 -7.10
CA PRO A 51 -4.53 13.80 -7.93
C PRO A 51 -3.27 12.94 -7.75
N PHE A 52 -3.36 11.82 -7.03
CA PHE A 52 -2.22 11.00 -6.61
C PHE A 52 -1.66 10.14 -7.74
N ASN A 53 -2.52 9.30 -8.35
CA ASN A 53 -2.16 8.42 -9.46
C ASN A 53 -3.42 8.18 -10.33
N TYR A 54 -3.36 8.57 -11.58
CA TYR A 54 -4.50 8.46 -12.51
C TYR A 54 -4.04 8.50 -13.96
N GLN A 55 -4.93 8.13 -14.87
CA GLN A 55 -4.70 8.31 -16.30
C GLN A 55 -5.19 9.70 -16.73
N ASP A 56 -4.36 10.43 -17.45
CA ASP A 56 -4.72 11.71 -18.05
C ASP A 56 -5.64 11.53 -19.29
N GLU A 57 -5.96 12.62 -19.98
CA GLU A 57 -6.82 12.60 -21.18
C GLU A 57 -6.20 11.80 -22.34
N SER A 58 -4.89 11.62 -22.38
CA SER A 58 -4.18 10.80 -23.36
C SER A 58 -4.15 9.31 -22.98
N GLY A 59 -4.54 8.97 -21.77
CA GLY A 59 -4.45 7.64 -21.19
C GLY A 59 -3.08 7.34 -20.57
N GLU A 60 -2.21 8.35 -20.43
CA GLU A 60 -0.91 8.21 -19.77
C GLU A 60 -1.09 8.25 -18.24
N LEU A 61 -0.41 7.32 -17.55
CA LEU A 61 -0.40 7.27 -16.09
C LEU A 61 0.42 8.45 -15.53
N THR A 62 -0.20 9.25 -14.68
CA THR A 62 0.36 10.48 -14.12
C THR A 62 -0.10 10.72 -12.69
N GLY A 63 0.39 11.77 -12.06
CA GLY A 63 0.04 12.23 -10.73
C GLY A 63 1.22 12.21 -9.76
N PHE A 64 0.99 12.81 -8.59
CA PHE A 64 2.02 13.00 -7.57
C PHE A 64 2.78 11.71 -7.24
N GLU A 65 2.08 10.58 -7.08
CA GLU A 65 2.70 9.31 -6.70
C GLU A 65 3.47 8.64 -7.84
N VAL A 66 3.10 8.94 -9.08
CA VAL A 66 3.85 8.48 -10.25
C VAL A 66 5.19 9.22 -10.33
N ASP A 67 5.18 10.55 -10.15
CA ASP A 67 6.41 11.35 -10.11
C ASP A 67 7.29 10.96 -8.92
N PHE A 68 6.68 10.77 -7.75
CA PHE A 68 7.38 10.33 -6.55
C PHE A 68 8.03 8.96 -6.73
N ALA A 69 7.32 7.99 -7.29
CA ALA A 69 7.84 6.64 -7.53
C ALA A 69 9.00 6.63 -8.54
N ASN A 70 8.90 7.46 -9.60
CA ASN A 70 9.99 7.62 -10.55
C ASN A 70 11.24 8.21 -9.90
N ALA A 71 11.09 9.27 -9.09
CA ALA A 71 12.19 9.87 -8.37
C ALA A 71 12.83 8.89 -7.37
N LEU A 72 12.02 8.11 -6.66
CA LEU A 72 12.50 7.07 -5.76
C LEU A 72 13.30 5.99 -6.51
N ALA A 73 12.79 5.51 -7.64
CA ALA A 73 13.46 4.50 -8.44
C ALA A 73 14.80 5.01 -9.00
N GLU A 74 14.85 6.26 -9.47
CA GLU A 74 16.08 6.92 -9.92
C GLU A 74 17.13 6.99 -8.81
N GLU A 75 16.74 7.35 -7.58
CA GLU A 75 17.63 7.37 -6.42
C GLU A 75 18.15 5.96 -6.05
N LEU A 76 17.36 4.92 -6.27
CA LEU A 76 17.78 3.53 -6.09
C LEU A 76 18.67 3.03 -7.23
N GLY A 77 18.78 3.78 -8.34
CA GLY A 77 19.54 3.43 -9.54
C GLY A 77 18.83 2.43 -10.44
N VAL A 78 17.49 2.43 -10.43
CA VAL A 78 16.64 1.52 -11.21
C VAL A 78 15.51 2.31 -11.89
N ARG A 79 14.62 1.65 -12.64
CA ARG A 79 13.41 2.25 -13.22
C ARG A 79 12.19 1.83 -12.43
N ALA A 80 11.20 2.71 -12.31
CA ALA A 80 9.87 2.33 -11.82
C ALA A 80 9.10 1.59 -12.93
N GLU A 81 8.47 0.48 -12.56
CA GLU A 81 7.47 -0.21 -13.38
C GLU A 81 6.15 -0.24 -12.62
N PHE A 82 5.13 0.37 -13.22
CA PHE A 82 3.84 0.55 -12.57
C PHE A 82 2.91 -0.63 -12.88
N GLN A 83 2.29 -1.17 -11.82
CA GLN A 83 1.35 -2.27 -11.89
C GLN A 83 -0.03 -1.81 -11.38
N PRO A 84 -0.89 -1.24 -12.27
CA PRO A 84 -2.22 -0.82 -11.88
C PRO A 84 -3.02 -2.00 -11.31
N THR A 85 -3.44 -1.84 -10.07
CA THR A 85 -4.09 -2.91 -9.30
C THR A 85 -5.18 -2.31 -8.42
N LYS A 86 -6.39 -2.86 -8.45
CA LYS A 86 -7.49 -2.41 -7.58
C LYS A 86 -7.08 -2.45 -6.11
N TRP A 87 -7.58 -1.50 -5.33
CA TRP A 87 -7.24 -1.37 -3.91
C TRP A 87 -7.47 -2.64 -3.11
N ASP A 88 -8.58 -3.32 -3.30
CA ASP A 88 -8.94 -4.56 -2.57
C ASP A 88 -7.95 -5.72 -2.81
N GLY A 89 -7.19 -5.68 -3.90
CA GLY A 89 -6.18 -6.67 -4.28
C GLY A 89 -4.72 -6.24 -4.13
N ILE A 90 -4.44 -4.94 -3.95
CA ILE A 90 -3.08 -4.40 -4.06
C ILE A 90 -2.14 -4.88 -2.95
N LEU A 91 -2.63 -4.97 -1.70
CA LEU A 91 -1.82 -5.46 -0.58
C LEU A 91 -1.57 -6.98 -0.70
N ALA A 92 -2.53 -7.74 -1.22
CA ALA A 92 -2.32 -9.15 -1.54
C ALA A 92 -1.31 -9.35 -2.69
N ALA A 93 -1.26 -8.44 -3.65
CA ALA A 93 -0.24 -8.43 -4.69
C ALA A 93 1.17 -8.16 -4.13
N LEU A 94 1.29 -7.28 -3.13
CA LEU A 94 2.52 -7.04 -2.39
C LEU A 94 2.97 -8.29 -1.62
N GLU A 95 2.05 -8.95 -0.90
CA GLU A 95 2.33 -10.18 -0.15
C GLU A 95 2.79 -11.33 -1.06
N SER A 96 2.17 -11.47 -2.23
CA SER A 96 2.50 -12.51 -3.21
C SER A 96 3.74 -12.19 -4.07
N LYS A 97 4.49 -11.14 -3.73
CA LYS A 97 5.73 -10.72 -4.42
C LYS A 97 5.54 -10.30 -5.90
N ARG A 98 4.33 -9.94 -6.28
CA ARG A 98 4.05 -9.34 -7.60
C ARG A 98 4.41 -7.86 -7.64
N LEU A 99 4.53 -7.24 -6.47
CA LEU A 99 4.93 -5.85 -6.26
C LEU A 99 6.09 -5.82 -5.27
N ASP A 100 6.97 -4.85 -5.42
CA ASP A 100 8.04 -4.59 -4.45
C ASP A 100 7.58 -3.61 -3.39
N VAL A 101 6.86 -2.58 -3.83
CA VAL A 101 6.28 -1.54 -2.97
C VAL A 101 4.86 -1.20 -3.42
N VAL A 102 4.09 -0.63 -2.51
CA VAL A 102 2.81 0.02 -2.83
C VAL A 102 2.93 1.51 -2.49
N ILE A 103 2.66 2.34 -3.50
CA ILE A 103 2.62 3.81 -3.40
C ILE A 103 1.24 4.24 -3.90
N ASN A 104 0.27 4.28 -2.98
CA ASN A 104 -1.16 4.50 -3.27
C ASN A 104 -1.91 5.03 -2.05
N GLN A 105 -1.45 6.10 -1.45
CA GLN A 105 -2.00 6.68 -0.21
C GLN A 105 -2.24 5.63 0.89
N VAL A 106 -1.32 4.67 1.03
CA VAL A 106 -1.46 3.61 2.02
C VAL A 106 -1.33 4.19 3.41
N THR A 107 -2.46 4.39 4.08
CA THR A 107 -2.49 4.90 5.45
C THR A 107 -1.71 3.99 6.39
N ILE A 108 -0.80 4.58 7.14
CA ILE A 108 -0.02 3.93 8.18
C ILE A 108 -0.93 3.70 9.39
N SER A 109 -1.38 2.47 9.60
CA SER A 109 -2.18 2.08 10.77
C SER A 109 -1.48 1.00 11.59
N GLU A 110 -1.82 0.88 12.88
CA GLU A 110 -1.24 -0.15 13.75
C GLU A 110 -1.57 -1.57 13.23
N GLU A 111 -2.74 -1.78 12.67
CA GLU A 111 -3.11 -3.05 12.04
C GLU A 111 -2.20 -3.38 10.86
N ARG A 112 -2.00 -2.41 9.95
CA ARG A 112 -1.15 -2.60 8.76
C ARG A 112 0.32 -2.77 9.12
N LYS A 113 0.82 -2.09 10.15
CA LYS A 113 2.19 -2.27 10.68
C LYS A 113 2.46 -3.69 11.20
N GLN A 114 1.45 -4.45 11.55
CA GLN A 114 1.63 -5.86 11.93
C GLN A 114 2.10 -6.71 10.74
N LYS A 115 1.69 -6.37 9.52
CA LYS A 115 1.94 -7.15 8.29
C LYS A 115 3.01 -6.53 7.39
N TYR A 116 3.10 -5.19 7.36
CA TYR A 116 3.96 -4.44 6.44
C TYR A 116 4.91 -3.54 7.20
N ASP A 117 6.03 -3.20 6.56
CA ASP A 117 6.87 -2.08 6.94
C ASP A 117 6.46 -0.85 6.14
N PHE A 118 6.68 0.33 6.72
CA PHE A 118 6.33 1.62 6.11
C PHE A 118 7.52 2.57 6.15
N SER A 119 7.63 3.37 5.09
CA SER A 119 8.50 4.54 5.11
C SER A 119 8.05 5.57 6.18
N THR A 120 8.79 6.66 6.34
CA THR A 120 8.23 7.89 6.90
C THR A 120 7.06 8.35 6.02
N PRO A 121 6.05 9.04 6.58
CA PRO A 121 4.96 9.56 5.78
C PRO A 121 5.46 10.48 4.66
N TYR A 122 4.94 10.28 3.44
CA TYR A 122 5.15 11.21 2.32
C TYR A 122 3.96 12.14 2.11
N THR A 123 2.78 11.80 2.65
CA THR A 123 1.62 12.70 2.74
C THR A 123 1.02 12.67 4.13
N VAL A 124 0.47 13.82 4.52
CA VAL A 124 -0.35 13.99 5.73
C VAL A 124 -1.64 14.68 5.31
N SER A 125 -2.76 14.03 5.54
CA SER A 125 -4.08 14.48 5.12
C SER A 125 -5.14 14.17 6.17
N GLY A 126 -6.39 14.05 5.78
CA GLY A 126 -7.51 13.68 6.64
C GLY A 126 -8.65 13.06 5.85
N ILE A 127 -9.58 12.45 6.56
CA ILE A 127 -10.82 11.95 5.99
C ILE A 127 -11.73 13.14 5.71
N GLN A 128 -12.21 13.28 4.48
CA GLN A 128 -13.11 14.37 4.08
C GLN A 128 -14.44 13.80 3.61
N ALA A 129 -15.53 14.40 4.08
CA ALA A 129 -16.85 14.17 3.51
C ALA A 129 -17.02 14.99 2.24
N LEU A 130 -17.49 14.36 1.16
CA LEU A 130 -17.83 14.96 -0.10
C LEU A 130 -19.32 14.70 -0.40
N THR A 131 -20.05 15.74 -0.77
CA THR A 131 -21.49 15.67 -1.07
C THR A 131 -21.82 16.34 -2.37
N ARG A 132 -23.07 16.24 -2.85
CA ARG A 132 -23.57 17.19 -3.84
C ARG A 132 -23.59 18.60 -3.23
N LYS A 133 -23.37 19.62 -4.05
CA LYS A 133 -23.31 21.01 -3.59
C LYS A 133 -24.55 21.43 -2.78
N ALA A 134 -25.72 20.98 -3.21
CA ALA A 134 -26.98 21.30 -2.52
C ALA A 134 -27.07 20.72 -1.10
N ASP A 135 -26.28 19.69 -0.81
CA ASP A 135 -26.33 18.95 0.46
C ASP A 135 -25.13 19.30 1.37
N ALA A 136 -24.26 20.23 0.97
CA ALA A 136 -23.00 20.52 1.68
C ALA A 136 -23.16 20.88 3.16
N ASP A 137 -24.22 21.61 3.49
CA ASP A 137 -24.53 22.02 4.86
C ASP A 137 -25.10 20.89 5.74
N SER A 138 -25.40 19.74 5.14
CA SER A 138 -26.00 18.59 5.85
C SER A 138 -24.99 17.80 6.70
N ILE A 139 -23.69 17.97 6.44
CA ILE A 139 -22.60 17.30 7.15
C ILE A 139 -21.64 18.35 7.70
N LYS A 140 -21.60 18.50 9.00
CA LYS A 140 -20.66 19.40 9.71
C LYS A 140 -19.70 18.64 10.60
N ARG A 141 -20.08 17.45 11.01
CA ARG A 141 -19.30 16.57 11.91
C ARG A 141 -19.60 15.11 11.62
N PRO A 142 -18.75 14.16 12.07
CA PRO A 142 -18.91 12.73 11.81
C PRO A 142 -20.28 12.17 12.16
N THR A 143 -20.89 12.59 13.26
CA THR A 143 -22.20 12.10 13.71
C THR A 143 -23.34 12.40 12.73
N ASP A 144 -23.19 13.40 11.85
CA ASP A 144 -24.20 13.75 10.85
C ASP A 144 -24.27 12.72 9.69
N LEU A 145 -23.33 11.77 9.65
CA LEU A 145 -23.33 10.63 8.72
C LEU A 145 -24.32 9.52 9.13
N ALA A 146 -24.84 9.54 10.37
CA ALA A 146 -25.80 8.55 10.85
C ALA A 146 -27.05 8.51 9.97
N GLY A 147 -27.45 7.31 9.52
CA GLY A 147 -28.59 7.08 8.65
C GLY A 147 -28.42 7.54 7.18
N LYS A 148 -27.29 8.11 6.81
CA LYS A 148 -26.99 8.46 5.42
C LYS A 148 -26.35 7.29 4.69
N LYS A 149 -26.56 7.24 3.37
CA LYS A 149 -25.87 6.31 2.46
C LYS A 149 -24.46 6.86 2.19
N VAL A 150 -23.45 6.25 2.82
CA VAL A 150 -22.06 6.72 2.75
C VAL A 150 -21.24 5.79 1.90
N GLY A 151 -20.72 6.30 0.78
CA GLY A 151 -19.83 5.58 -0.13
C GLY A 151 -18.38 5.61 0.36
N VAL A 152 -17.75 4.45 0.35
CA VAL A 152 -16.31 4.26 0.68
C VAL A 152 -15.72 3.20 -0.24
N GLY A 153 -14.41 3.23 -0.46
CA GLY A 153 -13.72 2.13 -1.13
C GLY A 153 -13.70 0.88 -0.27
N LEU A 154 -13.92 -0.28 -0.88
CA LEU A 154 -13.89 -1.59 -0.20
C LEU A 154 -12.52 -1.84 0.43
N GLY A 155 -12.46 -2.23 1.70
CA GLY A 155 -11.21 -2.53 2.43
C GLY A 155 -10.34 -1.31 2.75
N THR A 156 -10.87 -0.09 2.57
CA THR A 156 -10.14 1.13 2.92
C THR A 156 -10.19 1.43 4.42
N ASN A 157 -9.25 2.25 4.88
CA ASN A 157 -9.31 2.85 6.21
C ASN A 157 -10.55 3.73 6.43
N TYR A 158 -11.15 4.27 5.36
CA TYR A 158 -12.41 5.04 5.44
C TYR A 158 -13.59 4.15 5.81
N GLU A 159 -13.68 2.96 5.22
CA GLU A 159 -14.68 1.96 5.56
C GLU A 159 -14.53 1.51 7.02
N GLN A 160 -13.30 1.18 7.43
CA GLN A 160 -13.01 0.78 8.81
C GLN A 160 -13.37 1.89 9.79
N TRP A 161 -12.90 3.11 9.54
CA TRP A 161 -13.20 4.26 10.39
C TRP A 161 -14.70 4.49 10.55
N LEU A 162 -15.47 4.37 9.44
CA LEU A 162 -16.92 4.56 9.46
C LEU A 162 -17.63 3.49 10.31
N LYS A 163 -17.23 2.23 10.17
CA LYS A 163 -17.76 1.12 11.01
C LYS A 163 -17.51 1.34 12.50
N GLU A 164 -16.35 1.87 12.84
CA GLU A 164 -15.95 2.08 14.24
C GLU A 164 -16.60 3.34 14.85
N ASN A 165 -16.75 4.41 14.09
CA ASN A 165 -17.11 5.72 14.61
C ASN A 165 -18.58 6.11 14.33
N VAL A 166 -19.18 5.59 13.26
CA VAL A 166 -20.56 5.88 12.88
C VAL A 166 -21.28 4.59 12.41
N PRO A 167 -21.46 3.60 13.28
CA PRO A 167 -22.04 2.30 12.90
C PRO A 167 -23.50 2.40 12.42
N GLN A 168 -24.17 3.57 12.61
CA GLN A 168 -25.53 3.83 12.14
C GLN A 168 -25.57 4.33 10.68
N ALA A 169 -24.41 4.55 10.02
CA ALA A 169 -24.39 4.89 8.61
C ALA A 169 -24.77 3.69 7.73
N ASP A 170 -25.47 3.94 6.62
CA ASP A 170 -25.71 2.94 5.57
C ASP A 170 -24.49 2.89 4.66
N ILE A 171 -23.52 2.00 4.98
CA ILE A 171 -22.23 1.91 4.30
C ILE A 171 -22.40 1.24 2.95
N ARG A 172 -21.93 1.92 1.89
CA ARG A 172 -21.88 1.43 0.51
C ARG A 172 -20.43 1.33 0.08
N THR A 173 -19.97 0.11 -0.20
CA THR A 173 -18.58 -0.15 -0.64
C THR A 173 -18.49 -0.18 -2.15
N TYR A 174 -17.37 0.32 -2.68
CA TYR A 174 -17.07 0.42 -4.11
C TYR A 174 -15.69 -0.14 -4.42
N ASP A 175 -15.57 -0.77 -5.58
CA ASP A 175 -14.30 -1.33 -6.07
C ASP A 175 -13.41 -0.26 -6.73
N ASP A 176 -13.99 0.88 -7.11
CA ASP A 176 -13.28 1.99 -7.76
C ASP A 176 -13.92 3.35 -7.45
N ASP A 177 -13.12 4.37 -7.51
CA ASP A 177 -13.51 5.74 -7.23
C ASP A 177 -14.44 6.34 -8.29
N PRO A 178 -14.23 6.14 -9.60
CA PRO A 178 -15.14 6.69 -10.63
C PRO A 178 -16.60 6.28 -10.42
N THR A 179 -16.88 5.01 -10.14
CA THR A 179 -18.23 4.52 -9.89
C THR A 179 -18.84 5.15 -8.64
N LYS A 180 -18.05 5.25 -7.56
CA LYS A 180 -18.44 5.89 -6.29
C LYS A 180 -18.83 7.36 -6.50
N PHE A 181 -18.00 8.13 -7.23
CA PHE A 181 -18.27 9.53 -7.52
C PHE A 181 -19.51 9.71 -8.41
N GLN A 182 -19.71 8.83 -9.39
CA GLN A 182 -20.89 8.85 -10.23
C GLN A 182 -22.17 8.62 -9.41
N ASP A 183 -22.17 7.64 -8.50
CA ASP A 183 -23.32 7.36 -7.66
C ASP A 183 -23.65 8.52 -6.71
N LEU A 184 -22.65 9.23 -6.21
CA LEU A 184 -22.88 10.49 -5.48
C LEU A 184 -23.52 11.55 -6.38
N ALA A 185 -23.00 11.75 -7.58
CA ALA A 185 -23.47 12.79 -8.49
C ALA A 185 -24.95 12.59 -8.90
N VAL A 186 -25.37 11.32 -9.10
CA VAL A 186 -26.75 10.99 -9.47
C VAL A 186 -27.67 10.74 -8.26
N GLY A 187 -27.18 10.88 -7.03
CA GLY A 187 -27.97 10.78 -5.80
C GLY A 187 -28.32 9.36 -5.34
N ARG A 188 -27.60 8.35 -5.80
CA ARG A 188 -27.75 6.96 -5.28
C ARG A 188 -27.19 6.81 -3.88
N ILE A 189 -26.15 7.60 -3.55
CA ILE A 189 -25.59 7.78 -2.21
C ILE A 189 -25.62 9.25 -1.84
N ASP A 190 -25.49 9.54 -0.54
CA ASP A 190 -25.62 10.90 0.00
C ASP A 190 -24.28 11.58 0.21
N VAL A 191 -23.26 10.79 0.59
CA VAL A 191 -21.94 11.25 1.01
C VAL A 191 -20.89 10.26 0.54
N ILE A 192 -19.69 10.74 0.24
CA ILE A 192 -18.48 9.92 0.10
C ILE A 192 -17.52 10.33 1.20
N LEU A 193 -16.81 9.34 1.79
CA LEU A 193 -15.60 9.59 2.55
C LEU A 193 -14.38 9.24 1.68
N VAL A 194 -13.47 10.18 1.59
CA VAL A 194 -12.27 10.08 0.74
C VAL A 194 -11.15 10.94 1.33
N ASP A 195 -9.94 10.84 0.79
CA ASP A 195 -8.86 11.75 1.13
C ASP A 195 -9.24 13.21 0.83
N ARG A 196 -8.79 14.11 1.69
CA ARG A 196 -9.09 15.55 1.57
C ARG A 196 -8.65 16.14 0.23
N LEU A 197 -7.45 15.79 -0.24
CA LEU A 197 -6.95 16.31 -1.51
C LEU A 197 -7.74 15.76 -2.70
N ALA A 198 -8.08 14.47 -2.67
CA ALA A 198 -8.96 13.88 -3.68
C ALA A 198 -10.36 14.49 -3.67
N ALA A 199 -10.89 14.85 -2.50
CA ALA A 199 -12.18 15.54 -2.41
C ALA A 199 -12.14 16.91 -3.10
N PHE A 200 -11.11 17.73 -2.87
CA PHE A 200 -10.95 19.02 -3.52
C PHE A 200 -10.76 18.90 -5.03
N GLU A 201 -9.95 17.94 -5.47
CA GLU A 201 -9.77 17.64 -6.90
C GLU A 201 -11.11 17.31 -7.57
N MET A 202 -11.95 16.51 -6.93
CA MET A 202 -13.27 16.16 -7.47
C MET A 202 -14.24 17.35 -7.48
N VAL A 203 -14.17 18.26 -6.51
CA VAL A 203 -14.96 19.52 -6.56
C VAL A 203 -14.58 20.32 -7.79
N GLU A 204 -13.31 20.48 -8.09
CA GLU A 204 -12.80 21.21 -9.25
C GLU A 204 -13.20 20.54 -10.55
N LYS A 205 -12.91 19.24 -10.71
CA LYS A 205 -13.24 18.44 -11.91
C LYS A 205 -14.73 18.42 -12.24
N THR A 206 -15.58 18.50 -11.23
CA THR A 206 -17.04 18.51 -11.42
C THR A 206 -17.63 19.90 -11.68
N GLY A 207 -16.80 20.95 -11.78
CA GLY A 207 -17.26 22.32 -11.94
C GLY A 207 -18.12 22.77 -10.77
N ASN A 208 -17.74 22.41 -9.55
CA ASN A 208 -18.46 22.71 -8.30
C ASN A 208 -19.89 22.12 -8.22
N ARG A 209 -20.18 21.04 -8.91
CA ARG A 209 -21.41 20.26 -8.71
C ARG A 209 -21.36 19.45 -7.41
N LEU A 210 -20.17 19.03 -7.00
CA LEU A 210 -19.87 18.47 -5.69
C LEU A 210 -19.28 19.55 -4.77
N ALA A 211 -19.28 19.29 -3.48
CA ALA A 211 -18.70 20.16 -2.48
C ALA A 211 -18.15 19.34 -1.30
N VAL A 212 -17.02 19.78 -0.73
CA VAL A 212 -16.58 19.30 0.57
C VAL A 212 -17.59 19.75 1.64
N ALA A 213 -17.88 18.86 2.58
CA ALA A 213 -18.83 19.10 3.65
C ALA A 213 -18.11 18.97 5.00
N GLY A 214 -18.28 20.00 5.84
CA GLY A 214 -17.61 20.09 7.14
C GLY A 214 -16.08 20.15 7.08
N GLU A 215 -15.46 20.08 8.24
CA GLU A 215 -14.01 19.99 8.37
C GLU A 215 -13.54 18.55 8.11
N ALA A 216 -12.29 18.40 7.67
CA ALA A 216 -11.66 17.09 7.61
C ALA A 216 -11.47 16.52 9.02
N PHE A 217 -11.76 15.26 9.18
CA PHE A 217 -11.65 14.55 10.46
C PHE A 217 -10.69 13.37 10.33
N SER A 218 -10.15 12.91 11.46
CA SER A 218 -9.16 11.83 11.50
C SER A 218 -7.93 12.08 10.61
N ARG A 219 -6.87 12.55 11.23
CA ARG A 219 -5.57 12.74 10.57
C ARG A 219 -5.10 11.42 9.97
N GLN A 220 -4.69 11.46 8.71
CA GLN A 220 -4.17 10.32 7.95
C GLN A 220 -2.73 10.59 7.56
N GLU A 221 -1.86 9.62 7.79
CA GLU A 221 -0.47 9.63 7.34
C GLU A 221 -0.28 8.47 6.36
N SER A 222 0.19 8.75 5.15
CA SER A 222 0.42 7.72 4.14
C SER A 222 1.90 7.53 3.89
N GLY A 223 2.33 6.27 3.75
CA GLY A 223 3.70 5.88 3.52
C GLY A 223 3.84 4.83 2.42
N VAL A 224 5.05 4.68 1.91
CA VAL A 224 5.39 3.56 1.04
C VAL A 224 5.29 2.27 1.85
N ALA A 225 4.45 1.35 1.41
CA ALA A 225 4.30 0.05 2.04
C ALA A 225 5.16 -1.01 1.35
N LEU A 226 5.84 -1.84 2.14
CA LEU A 226 6.66 -2.95 1.64
C LEU A 226 6.56 -4.17 2.56
N ARG A 227 6.95 -5.34 2.03
CA ARG A 227 6.99 -6.57 2.83
C ARG A 227 7.98 -6.46 3.97
N LYS A 228 7.65 -7.00 5.14
CA LYS A 228 8.57 -7.10 6.28
C LYS A 228 9.82 -7.93 5.95
N GLY A 229 10.88 -7.65 6.68
CA GLY A 229 12.14 -8.39 6.54
C GLY A 229 13.09 -7.83 5.47
N ASN A 230 12.84 -6.60 4.98
CA ASN A 230 13.66 -5.93 3.97
C ASN A 230 14.22 -4.60 4.53
N PRO A 231 15.08 -4.66 5.58
CA PRO A 231 15.54 -3.45 6.27
C PRO A 231 16.39 -2.53 5.40
N GLN A 232 17.12 -3.06 4.41
CA GLN A 232 17.96 -2.26 3.51
C GLN A 232 17.08 -1.46 2.54
N LEU A 233 16.06 -2.08 1.95
CA LEU A 233 15.09 -1.38 1.11
C LEU A 233 14.36 -0.30 1.90
N LEU A 234 13.89 -0.63 3.11
CA LEU A 234 13.23 0.34 3.99
C LEU A 234 14.12 1.53 4.31
N ALA A 235 15.38 1.29 4.64
CA ALA A 235 16.36 2.35 4.91
C ALA A 235 16.60 3.22 3.68
N ALA A 236 16.79 2.60 2.50
CA ALA A 236 17.00 3.32 1.25
C ALA A 236 15.81 4.23 0.89
N ILE A 237 14.57 3.73 1.04
CA ILE A 237 13.36 4.53 0.83
C ILE A 237 13.30 5.72 1.80
N LYS A 238 13.56 5.49 3.10
CA LYS A 238 13.57 6.56 4.11
C LYS A 238 14.64 7.61 3.86
N ASP A 239 15.80 7.21 3.36
CA ASP A 239 16.88 8.14 3.06
C ASP A 239 16.60 8.94 1.78
N SER A 240 15.95 8.35 0.78
CA SER A 240 15.43 9.07 -0.40
C SER A 240 14.43 10.16 0.01
N LEU A 241 13.46 9.81 0.85
CA LEU A 241 12.46 10.78 1.35
C LEU A 241 13.07 11.98 2.07
N LYS A 242 14.14 11.79 2.86
CA LYS A 242 14.83 12.89 3.56
C LYS A 242 15.55 13.86 2.62
N LYS A 243 15.90 13.42 1.41
CA LYS A 243 16.58 14.28 0.43
C LYS A 243 15.58 15.07 -0.40
N THR A 244 14.38 14.51 -0.58
CA THR A 244 13.33 15.10 -1.42
C THR A 244 12.48 16.10 -0.65
N PHE A 245 12.34 15.93 0.67
CA PHE A 245 11.55 16.77 1.59
C PHE A 245 12.38 17.26 2.78
#